data_b0bb485f89547188bdf2e5e1693f3d70
#
_entry.id   b0bb485f89547188bdf2e5e1693f3d70
#
_cell.length_a   1.000
_cell.length_b   1.000
_cell.length_c   1.000
_cell.angle_alpha   90.00
_cell.angle_beta   90.00
_cell.angle_gamma   90.00
#
_symmetry.space_group_name_H-M   'P 1'
#
loop_
_entity.id
_entity.type
_entity.pdbx_description
1 polymer ?
#
loop_
_entity_poly.entity_id
_entity_poly.type
_entity_poly.pdbx_seq_one_letter_code
_entity_poly.pdbx_strand_id
1 'polypeptide(L)'
;MKLYIVRHGETVWNRHHKVQGVADIPLAENGILLAEKTGEALKNVSFDLCITSPLVRARKTAELILAKQAHKVPVKEDIRIREINFGVLEGVVCMNDAREYLDPQMKKFFTDPWNFDRPKDGESIRDVLARTKEFWEELIHNPKLQDKTILIASHGCAVRALLHNVYKDHEDFWHGFVPPNCSVNVVEVTDGQAVLLEDYKVYA
;
A
#
# COMPACT_ATOMS: atom_id res chain seq x y z
N MET A 1 -2.83 -13.63 14.40
CA MET A 1 -1.94 -13.06 13.33
C MET A 1 -1.90 -11.55 13.50
N LYS A 2 -0.74 -10.92 13.30
CA LYS A 2 -0.61 -9.46 13.32
C LYS A 2 0.00 -8.96 12.02
N LEU A 3 -0.67 -8.02 11.35
CA LEU A 3 -0.28 -7.50 10.04
C LEU A 3 0.16 -6.04 10.18
N TYR A 4 1.33 -5.71 9.66
CA TYR A 4 1.86 -4.35 9.50
C TYR A 4 1.81 -4.01 8.01
N ILE A 5 0.83 -3.24 7.59
CA ILE A 5 0.58 -2.89 6.19
C ILE A 5 1.15 -1.51 5.92
N VAL A 6 2.17 -1.44 5.05
CA VAL A 6 2.95 -0.23 4.81
C VAL A 6 2.81 0.21 3.36
N ARG A 7 2.52 1.49 3.13
CA ARG A 7 2.68 2.11 1.82
C ARG A 7 4.17 2.38 1.55
N HIS A 8 4.64 2.16 0.32
CA HIS A 8 6.01 2.47 -0.09
C HIS A 8 6.43 3.93 0.21
N GLY A 9 7.72 4.17 0.34
CA GLY A 9 8.32 5.50 0.49
C GLY A 9 8.10 6.41 -0.73
N GLU A 10 8.34 7.70 -0.58
CA GLU A 10 8.18 8.68 -1.63
C GLU A 10 9.06 8.38 -2.86
N THR A 11 8.49 8.59 -4.06
CA THR A 11 9.22 8.53 -5.34
C THR A 11 9.29 9.92 -5.97
N VAL A 12 10.14 10.11 -6.99
CA VAL A 12 10.20 11.36 -7.76
C VAL A 12 8.83 11.66 -8.41
N TRP A 13 8.12 10.62 -8.86
CA TRP A 13 6.79 10.80 -9.44
C TRP A 13 5.75 11.28 -8.43
N ASN A 14 5.83 10.85 -7.17
CA ASN A 14 4.96 11.39 -6.12
C ASN A 14 5.16 12.90 -5.94
N ARG A 15 6.42 13.39 -5.93
CA ARG A 15 6.73 14.83 -5.79
C ARG A 15 6.19 15.68 -6.94
N HIS A 16 6.17 15.11 -8.14
CA HIS A 16 5.69 15.78 -9.33
C HIS A 16 4.21 15.53 -9.63
N HIS A 17 3.47 14.98 -8.66
CA HIS A 17 2.05 14.64 -8.80
C HIS A 17 1.73 13.85 -10.07
N LYS A 18 2.65 12.95 -10.47
CA LYS A 18 2.47 12.04 -11.60
C LYS A 18 1.74 10.79 -11.16
N VAL A 19 0.78 10.37 -11.97
CA VAL A 19 0.07 9.11 -11.81
C VAL A 19 1.06 7.95 -11.85
N GLN A 20 1.06 7.14 -10.82
CA GLN A 20 2.04 6.07 -10.64
C GLN A 20 1.33 4.79 -10.21
N GLY A 21 1.07 3.92 -11.14
CA GLY A 21 0.50 2.60 -10.93
C GLY A 21 1.55 1.52 -11.10
N VAL A 22 1.57 0.85 -12.25
CA VAL A 22 2.50 -0.25 -12.55
C VAL A 22 3.87 0.21 -13.08
N ALA A 23 4.03 1.48 -13.42
CA ALA A 23 5.33 2.04 -13.76
C ALA A 23 6.31 1.81 -12.60
N ASP A 24 7.49 1.25 -12.90
CA ASP A 24 8.43 0.79 -11.89
C ASP A 24 9.47 1.87 -11.54
N ILE A 25 9.02 2.88 -10.81
CA ILE A 25 9.80 4.06 -10.39
C ILE A 25 10.43 3.80 -9.02
N PRO A 26 11.76 4.03 -8.87
CA PRO A 26 12.45 3.85 -7.60
C PRO A 26 12.09 4.92 -6.55
N LEU A 27 12.45 4.67 -5.30
CA LEU A 27 12.33 5.64 -4.22
C LEU A 27 13.20 6.87 -4.49
N ALA A 28 12.69 8.04 -4.11
CA ALA A 28 13.47 9.26 -3.95
C ALA A 28 14.27 9.23 -2.63
N GLU A 29 15.25 10.10 -2.49
CA GLU A 29 16.10 10.17 -1.29
C GLU A 29 15.28 10.31 0.01
N ASN A 30 14.30 11.21 0.05
CA ASN A 30 13.41 11.35 1.21
C ASN A 30 12.59 10.08 1.49
N GLY A 31 12.19 9.36 0.42
CA GLY A 31 11.49 8.09 0.57
C GLY A 31 12.36 7.01 1.21
N ILE A 32 13.66 6.99 0.87
CA ILE A 32 14.66 6.10 1.49
C ILE A 32 14.81 6.46 2.97
N LEU A 33 15.06 7.73 3.28
CA LEU A 33 15.23 8.21 4.66
C LEU A 33 14.00 7.91 5.54
N LEU A 34 12.80 8.12 5.02
CA LEU A 34 11.57 7.84 5.77
C LEU A 34 11.36 6.32 5.97
N ALA A 35 11.71 5.49 4.99
CA ALA A 35 11.66 4.04 5.13
C ALA A 35 12.66 3.53 6.18
N GLU A 36 13.86 4.12 6.26
CA GLU A 36 14.86 3.80 7.29
C GLU A 36 14.37 4.20 8.69
N LYS A 37 13.77 5.38 8.85
CA LYS A 37 13.15 5.82 10.12
C LYS A 37 11.99 4.90 10.54
N THR A 38 11.16 4.50 9.57
CA THR A 38 10.09 3.52 9.82
C THR A 38 10.68 2.20 10.31
N GLY A 39 11.76 1.72 9.68
CA GLY A 39 12.48 0.53 10.11
C GLY A 39 13.03 0.66 11.53
N GLU A 40 13.64 1.81 11.87
CA GLU A 40 14.16 2.06 13.22
C GLU A 40 13.02 2.05 14.26
N ALA A 41 11.89 2.65 13.95
CA ALA A 41 10.72 2.63 14.83
C ALA A 41 10.14 1.23 15.04
N LEU A 42 10.24 0.37 14.03
CA LEU A 42 9.73 -1.01 14.05
C LEU A 42 10.78 -2.05 14.41
N LYS A 43 12.01 -1.68 14.78
CA LYS A 43 13.13 -2.61 15.06
C LYS A 43 12.84 -3.64 16.15
N ASN A 44 11.99 -3.29 17.11
CA ASN A 44 11.59 -4.19 18.20
C ASN A 44 10.35 -5.05 17.86
N VAL A 45 9.76 -4.89 16.68
CA VAL A 45 8.71 -5.77 16.17
C VAL A 45 9.39 -6.96 15.51
N SER A 46 9.20 -8.16 16.05
CA SER A 46 9.77 -9.38 15.44
C SER A 46 8.89 -9.85 14.29
N PHE A 47 9.30 -9.58 13.06
CA PHE A 47 8.59 -10.06 11.87
C PHE A 47 8.97 -11.50 11.53
N ASP A 48 7.97 -12.36 11.32
CA ASP A 48 8.15 -13.75 10.87
C ASP A 48 8.25 -13.87 9.34
N LEU A 49 7.58 -12.95 8.63
CA LEU A 49 7.47 -12.97 7.17
C LEU A 49 7.29 -11.55 6.67
N CYS A 50 7.81 -11.27 5.48
CA CYS A 50 7.45 -10.10 4.69
C CYS A 50 6.79 -10.53 3.39
N ILE A 51 5.67 -9.90 3.03
CA ILE A 51 5.03 -10.03 1.71
C ILE A 51 5.06 -8.67 1.05
N THR A 52 5.63 -8.58 -0.14
CA THR A 52 5.79 -7.31 -0.84
C THR A 52 5.18 -7.35 -2.24
N SER A 53 4.67 -6.21 -2.69
CA SER A 53 4.45 -5.98 -4.11
C SER A 53 5.75 -6.17 -4.89
N PRO A 54 5.71 -6.70 -6.12
CA PRO A 54 6.92 -6.86 -6.95
C PRO A 54 7.51 -5.54 -7.46
N LEU A 55 6.82 -4.39 -7.30
CA LEU A 55 7.32 -3.11 -7.77
C LEU A 55 8.47 -2.60 -6.88
N VAL A 56 9.53 -2.08 -7.54
CA VAL A 56 10.81 -1.76 -6.89
C VAL A 56 10.68 -0.84 -5.67
N ARG A 57 9.78 0.14 -5.69
CA ARG A 57 9.55 1.06 -4.57
C ARG A 57 9.01 0.37 -3.31
N ALA A 58 8.13 -0.63 -3.47
CA ALA A 58 7.60 -1.40 -2.34
C ALA A 58 8.63 -2.37 -1.80
N ARG A 59 9.34 -3.09 -2.68
CA ARG A 59 10.45 -3.98 -2.32
C ARG A 59 11.54 -3.23 -1.56
N LYS A 60 11.96 -2.06 -2.09
CA LYS A 60 13.01 -1.27 -1.45
C LYS A 60 12.57 -0.72 -0.10
N THR A 61 11.32 -0.31 0.06
CA THR A 61 10.77 0.09 1.35
C THR A 61 10.81 -1.06 2.35
N ALA A 62 10.36 -2.25 1.97
CA ALA A 62 10.43 -3.44 2.81
C ALA A 62 11.88 -3.78 3.20
N GLU A 63 12.81 -3.78 2.23
CA GLU A 63 14.24 -4.03 2.47
C GLU A 63 14.81 -3.08 3.54
N LEU A 64 14.54 -1.78 3.43
CA LEU A 64 15.04 -0.76 4.37
C LEU A 64 14.45 -0.94 5.78
N ILE A 65 13.16 -1.28 5.88
CA ILE A 65 12.51 -1.59 7.16
C ILE A 65 13.14 -2.85 7.77
N LEU A 66 13.30 -3.91 6.99
CA LEU A 66 13.81 -5.20 7.46
C LEU A 66 15.31 -5.16 7.78
N ALA A 67 16.07 -4.23 7.21
CA ALA A 67 17.49 -4.04 7.54
C ALA A 67 17.73 -3.66 9.02
N LYS A 68 16.67 -3.23 9.74
CA LYS A 68 16.73 -2.91 11.17
C LYS A 68 16.35 -4.06 12.09
N GLN A 69 15.97 -5.22 11.52
CA GLN A 69 15.63 -6.41 12.30
C GLN A 69 16.88 -7.13 12.81
N ALA A 70 16.78 -7.71 14.01
CA ALA A 70 17.86 -8.48 14.61
C ALA A 70 18.12 -9.83 13.91
N HIS A 71 17.18 -10.28 13.07
CA HIS A 71 17.27 -11.55 12.35
C HIS A 71 16.81 -11.40 10.90
N LYS A 72 17.20 -12.33 10.06
CA LYS A 72 16.79 -12.36 8.65
C LYS A 72 15.32 -12.78 8.54
N VAL A 73 14.50 -11.91 7.97
CA VAL A 73 13.08 -12.16 7.71
C VAL A 73 12.92 -12.73 6.30
N PRO A 74 12.20 -13.84 6.10
CA PRO A 74 11.85 -14.34 4.77
C PRO A 74 10.99 -13.31 4.01
N VAL A 75 11.27 -13.12 2.72
CA VAL A 75 10.51 -12.21 1.87
C VAL A 75 9.87 -12.97 0.72
N LYS A 76 8.59 -12.70 0.45
CA LYS A 76 7.84 -13.22 -0.69
C LYS A 76 7.23 -12.06 -1.47
N GLU A 77 7.13 -12.20 -2.78
CA GLU A 77 6.40 -11.25 -3.63
C GLU A 77 5.00 -11.79 -3.94
N ASP A 78 4.02 -10.87 -3.97
CA ASP A 78 2.67 -11.19 -4.44
C ASP A 78 2.16 -10.09 -5.36
N ILE A 79 1.82 -10.45 -6.59
CA ILE A 79 1.35 -9.53 -7.64
C ILE A 79 -0.02 -8.94 -7.30
N ARG A 80 -0.83 -9.60 -6.48
CA ARG A 80 -2.19 -9.15 -6.13
C ARG A 80 -2.18 -7.89 -5.25
N ILE A 81 -1.05 -7.58 -4.59
CA ILE A 81 -0.88 -6.37 -3.78
C ILE A 81 -0.08 -5.27 -4.49
N ARG A 82 0.11 -5.35 -5.83
CA ARG A 82 0.66 -4.26 -6.63
C ARG A 82 -0.32 -3.08 -6.67
N GLU A 83 0.18 -1.89 -7.09
CA GLU A 83 -0.69 -0.73 -7.28
C GLU A 83 -1.69 -0.94 -8.43
N ILE A 84 -2.74 -0.15 -8.44
CA ILE A 84 -3.68 -0.09 -9.56
C ILE A 84 -2.91 0.20 -10.86
N ASN A 85 -3.24 -0.52 -11.92
CA ASN A 85 -2.72 -0.21 -13.25
C ASN A 85 -3.54 0.95 -13.84
N PHE A 86 -2.90 2.09 -14.04
CA PHE A 86 -3.56 3.25 -14.65
C PHE A 86 -3.53 3.24 -16.19
N GLY A 87 -2.94 2.22 -16.82
CA GLY A 87 -2.90 2.09 -18.29
C GLY A 87 -2.36 3.34 -18.95
N VAL A 88 -3.13 3.92 -19.87
CA VAL A 88 -2.73 5.13 -20.62
C VAL A 88 -2.54 6.40 -19.77
N LEU A 89 -2.97 6.39 -18.51
CA LEU A 89 -2.80 7.52 -17.59
C LEU A 89 -1.47 7.47 -16.82
N GLU A 90 -0.68 6.40 -16.94
CA GLU A 90 0.63 6.30 -16.27
C GLU A 90 1.53 7.50 -16.65
N GLY A 91 2.09 8.18 -15.65
CA GLY A 91 2.98 9.33 -15.82
C GLY A 91 2.30 10.66 -16.11
N VAL A 92 0.98 10.70 -16.28
CA VAL A 92 0.22 11.95 -16.42
C VAL A 92 0.36 12.78 -15.14
N VAL A 93 0.57 14.09 -15.25
CA VAL A 93 0.55 15.02 -14.11
C VAL A 93 -0.92 15.25 -13.73
N CYS A 94 -1.34 14.71 -12.59
CA CYS A 94 -2.74 14.74 -12.18
C CYS A 94 -3.14 16.00 -11.38
N MET A 95 -2.19 16.68 -10.76
CA MET A 95 -2.41 17.90 -9.97
C MET A 95 -1.28 18.92 -10.18
N ASN A 96 -1.58 20.20 -10.03
CA ASN A 96 -0.58 21.27 -9.92
C ASN A 96 -0.14 21.47 -8.45
N ASP A 97 0.81 22.37 -8.22
CA ASP A 97 1.32 22.70 -6.88
C ASP A 97 0.25 23.30 -5.95
N ALA A 98 -0.80 23.92 -6.51
CA ALA A 98 -1.97 24.40 -5.77
C ALA A 98 -2.97 23.30 -5.42
N ARG A 99 -2.66 22.04 -5.75
CA ARG A 99 -3.51 20.84 -5.57
C ARG A 99 -4.81 20.87 -6.36
N GLU A 100 -4.82 21.59 -7.48
CA GLU A 100 -5.93 21.54 -8.42
C GLU A 100 -5.72 20.38 -9.40
N TYR A 101 -6.79 19.63 -9.66
CA TYR A 101 -6.73 18.51 -10.59
C TYR A 101 -6.61 19.01 -12.03
N LEU A 102 -5.61 18.49 -12.75
CA LEU A 102 -5.34 18.80 -14.16
C LEU A 102 -6.00 17.78 -15.12
N ASP A 103 -6.27 16.59 -14.63
CA ASP A 103 -6.90 15.52 -15.39
C ASP A 103 -8.28 15.15 -14.82
N PRO A 104 -9.35 15.15 -15.63
CA PRO A 104 -10.71 14.86 -15.16
C PRO A 104 -10.90 13.43 -14.64
N GLN A 105 -10.22 12.44 -15.24
CA GLN A 105 -10.32 11.05 -14.79
C GLN A 105 -9.61 10.89 -13.44
N MET A 106 -8.45 11.52 -13.27
CA MET A 106 -7.75 11.51 -11.99
C MET A 106 -8.50 12.29 -10.91
N LYS A 107 -9.17 13.39 -11.26
CA LYS A 107 -10.10 14.03 -10.32
C LYS A 107 -11.15 13.02 -9.83
N LYS A 108 -11.81 12.32 -10.75
CA LYS A 108 -12.82 11.31 -10.45
C LYS A 108 -12.25 10.18 -9.59
N PHE A 109 -11.05 9.69 -9.89
CA PHE A 109 -10.35 8.68 -9.09
C PHE A 109 -10.24 9.06 -7.60
N PHE A 110 -9.94 10.32 -7.29
CA PHE A 110 -9.78 10.78 -5.91
C PHE A 110 -11.08 11.23 -5.24
N THR A 111 -12.05 11.78 -6.00
CA THR A 111 -13.26 12.39 -5.42
C THR A 111 -14.52 11.54 -5.58
N ASP A 112 -14.52 10.59 -6.52
CA ASP A 112 -15.65 9.69 -6.80
C ASP A 112 -15.13 8.33 -7.31
N PRO A 113 -14.34 7.62 -6.48
CA PRO A 113 -13.61 6.41 -6.88
C PRO A 113 -14.50 5.28 -7.40
N TRP A 114 -15.75 5.19 -6.90
CA TRP A 114 -16.69 4.15 -7.32
C TRP A 114 -17.17 4.31 -8.77
N ASN A 115 -17.15 5.52 -9.28
CA ASN A 115 -17.47 5.89 -10.65
C ASN A 115 -16.24 6.19 -11.51
N PHE A 116 -15.02 5.90 -11.00
CA PHE A 116 -13.80 5.99 -11.78
C PHE A 116 -13.84 4.97 -12.93
N ASP A 117 -13.80 5.48 -14.16
CA ASP A 117 -13.81 4.64 -15.34
C ASP A 117 -12.48 3.93 -15.50
N ARG A 118 -12.53 2.63 -15.82
CA ARG A 118 -11.31 1.88 -16.12
C ARG A 118 -10.57 2.55 -17.30
N PRO A 119 -9.31 2.99 -17.10
CA PRO A 119 -8.52 3.51 -18.21
C PRO A 119 -8.26 2.42 -19.25
N LYS A 120 -8.01 2.83 -20.49
CA LYS A 120 -7.57 1.88 -21.50
C LYS A 120 -6.30 1.17 -21.03
N ASP A 121 -6.26 -0.14 -21.14
CA ASP A 121 -5.19 -1.03 -20.68
C ASP A 121 -4.92 -0.98 -19.17
N GLY A 122 -5.87 -0.46 -18.38
CA GLY A 122 -5.78 -0.28 -16.94
C GLY A 122 -6.76 -1.11 -16.12
N GLU A 123 -6.83 -0.81 -14.82
CA GLU A 123 -7.73 -1.42 -13.84
C GLU A 123 -8.74 -0.37 -13.32
N SER A 124 -9.92 -0.82 -12.90
CA SER A 124 -10.86 -0.07 -12.07
C SER A 124 -10.56 -0.32 -10.58
N ILE A 125 -11.13 0.49 -9.68
CA ILE A 125 -11.10 0.25 -8.23
C ILE A 125 -11.63 -1.15 -7.88
N ARG A 126 -12.68 -1.60 -8.59
CA ARG A 126 -13.29 -2.92 -8.35
C ARG A 126 -12.35 -4.08 -8.71
N ASP A 127 -11.50 -3.92 -9.73
CA ASP A 127 -10.49 -4.93 -10.07
C ASP A 127 -9.43 -5.03 -8.96
N VAL A 128 -9.00 -3.89 -8.42
CA VAL A 128 -8.04 -3.87 -7.31
C VAL A 128 -8.65 -4.51 -6.06
N LEU A 129 -9.90 -4.19 -5.73
CA LEU A 129 -10.62 -4.82 -4.62
C LEU A 129 -10.72 -6.33 -4.80
N ALA A 130 -11.04 -6.81 -6.00
CA ALA A 130 -11.19 -8.24 -6.26
C ALA A 130 -9.88 -9.00 -6.00
N ARG A 131 -8.73 -8.54 -6.58
CA ARG A 131 -7.45 -9.22 -6.41
C ARG A 131 -6.86 -9.10 -5.01
N THR A 132 -7.07 -7.95 -4.34
CA THR A 132 -6.60 -7.76 -2.96
C THR A 132 -7.44 -8.54 -1.96
N LYS A 133 -8.76 -8.73 -2.23
CA LYS A 133 -9.61 -9.61 -1.44
C LYS A 133 -9.18 -11.06 -1.56
N GLU A 134 -8.88 -11.55 -2.76
CA GLU A 134 -8.35 -12.91 -2.96
C GLU A 134 -7.06 -13.13 -2.14
N PHE A 135 -6.12 -12.18 -2.20
CA PHE A 135 -4.90 -12.20 -1.38
C PHE A 135 -5.24 -12.22 0.12
N TRP A 136 -6.16 -11.37 0.56
CA TRP A 136 -6.57 -11.24 1.96
C TRP A 136 -7.15 -12.54 2.49
N GLU A 137 -8.12 -13.13 1.79
CA GLU A 137 -8.77 -14.39 2.18
C GLU A 137 -7.77 -15.54 2.29
N GLU A 138 -6.86 -15.66 1.33
CA GLU A 138 -5.78 -16.66 1.39
C GLU A 138 -4.88 -16.45 2.61
N LEU A 139 -4.51 -15.20 2.89
CA LEU A 139 -3.63 -14.84 4.00
C LEU A 139 -4.25 -15.16 5.34
N ILE A 140 -5.46 -14.66 5.61
CA ILE A 140 -6.09 -14.75 6.94
C ILE A 140 -6.57 -16.17 7.28
N HIS A 141 -6.84 -17.01 6.28
CA HIS A 141 -7.25 -18.39 6.46
C HIS A 141 -6.09 -19.40 6.40
N ASN A 142 -4.85 -18.94 6.21
CA ASN A 142 -3.69 -19.82 6.19
C ASN A 142 -3.36 -20.31 7.61
N PRO A 143 -3.50 -21.63 7.91
CA PRO A 143 -3.29 -22.14 9.26
C PRO A 143 -1.83 -22.03 9.74
N LYS A 144 -0.87 -21.88 8.82
CA LYS A 144 0.56 -21.73 9.15
C LYS A 144 0.94 -20.30 9.56
N LEU A 145 0.02 -19.34 9.40
CA LEU A 145 0.28 -17.92 9.62
C LEU A 145 -0.51 -17.33 10.80
N GLN A 146 -1.34 -18.13 11.50
CA GLN A 146 -2.27 -17.62 12.52
C GLN A 146 -1.59 -16.95 13.72
N ASP A 147 -0.39 -17.35 14.08
CA ASP A 147 0.41 -16.81 15.19
C ASP A 147 1.52 -15.86 14.71
N LYS A 148 1.56 -15.53 13.42
CA LYS A 148 2.66 -14.77 12.80
C LYS A 148 2.46 -13.27 12.83
N THR A 149 3.59 -12.55 12.90
CA THR A 149 3.68 -11.11 12.66
C THR A 149 4.25 -10.86 11.26
N ILE A 150 3.46 -10.24 10.39
CA ILE A 150 3.76 -10.13 8.96
C ILE A 150 3.86 -8.67 8.55
N LEU A 151 4.95 -8.33 7.86
CA LEU A 151 5.09 -7.04 7.17
C LEU A 151 4.51 -7.18 5.75
N ILE A 152 3.62 -6.27 5.36
CA ILE A 152 3.07 -6.18 4.01
C ILE A 152 3.46 -4.83 3.42
N ALA A 153 4.27 -4.81 2.37
CA ALA A 153 4.68 -3.59 1.69
C ALA A 153 3.95 -3.44 0.35
N SER A 154 3.18 -2.36 0.23
CA SER A 154 2.25 -2.14 -0.88
C SER A 154 2.16 -0.64 -1.26
N HIS A 155 1.04 -0.18 -1.79
CA HIS A 155 0.85 1.11 -2.46
C HIS A 155 -0.42 1.81 -1.96
N GLY A 156 -0.65 3.04 -2.43
CA GLY A 156 -1.75 3.87 -1.94
C GLY A 156 -3.14 3.26 -2.12
N CYS A 157 -3.51 2.96 -3.36
CA CYS A 157 -4.81 2.36 -3.67
C CYS A 157 -4.90 0.91 -3.17
N ALA A 158 -3.83 0.12 -3.34
CA ALA A 158 -3.82 -1.28 -2.91
C ALA A 158 -3.91 -1.43 -1.38
N VAL A 159 -3.28 -0.53 -0.59
CA VAL A 159 -3.44 -0.50 0.89
C VAL A 159 -4.88 -0.19 1.27
N ARG A 160 -5.53 0.77 0.61
CA ARG A 160 -6.96 1.04 0.83
C ARG A 160 -7.83 -0.17 0.52
N ALA A 161 -7.55 -0.83 -0.61
CA ALA A 161 -8.29 -2.03 -1.00
C ALA A 161 -8.07 -3.21 -0.02
N LEU A 162 -6.86 -3.36 0.54
CA LEU A 162 -6.60 -4.34 1.61
C LEU A 162 -7.38 -4.00 2.87
N LEU A 163 -7.34 -2.74 3.33
CA LEU A 163 -8.03 -2.28 4.53
C LEU A 163 -9.56 -2.24 4.35
N HIS A 164 -10.06 -2.23 3.12
CA HIS A 164 -11.49 -2.37 2.86
C HIS A 164 -12.08 -3.66 3.43
N ASN A 165 -11.27 -4.71 3.63
CA ASN A 165 -11.69 -5.93 4.33
C ASN A 165 -11.77 -5.77 5.85
N VAL A 166 -11.30 -4.65 6.40
CA VAL A 166 -11.24 -4.38 7.85
C VAL A 166 -12.20 -3.26 8.25
N TYR A 167 -12.39 -2.26 7.38
CA TYR A 167 -13.30 -1.16 7.64
C TYR A 167 -14.77 -1.62 7.66
N LYS A 168 -15.57 -0.96 8.50
CA LYS A 168 -17.02 -1.18 8.56
C LYS A 168 -17.76 -0.32 7.53
N ASP A 169 -17.22 0.87 7.23
CA ASP A 169 -17.74 1.75 6.21
C ASP A 169 -17.09 1.40 4.86
N HIS A 170 -17.92 1.06 3.89
CA HIS A 170 -17.52 0.72 2.53
C HIS A 170 -17.93 1.78 1.50
N GLU A 171 -18.59 2.86 1.92
CA GLU A 171 -19.04 3.92 1.02
C GLU A 171 -17.90 4.84 0.61
N ASP A 172 -17.08 5.31 1.58
CA ASP A 172 -15.89 6.10 1.31
C ASP A 172 -14.67 5.20 1.09
N PHE A 173 -14.30 4.93 -0.16
CA PHE A 173 -13.11 4.14 -0.47
C PHE A 173 -11.83 4.75 0.09
N TRP A 174 -11.70 6.08 0.06
CA TRP A 174 -10.46 6.74 0.49
C TRP A 174 -10.40 7.02 1.98
N HIS A 175 -11.51 6.97 2.70
CA HIS A 175 -11.57 7.38 4.11
C HIS A 175 -10.89 8.73 4.35
N GLY A 176 -11.24 9.70 3.47
CA GLY A 176 -10.80 11.09 3.53
C GLY A 176 -9.48 11.40 2.80
N PHE A 177 -8.55 10.45 2.61
CA PHE A 177 -7.26 10.73 1.96
C PHE A 177 -6.54 9.48 1.46
N VAL A 178 -5.58 9.67 0.54
CA VAL A 178 -4.66 8.60 0.14
C VAL A 178 -3.65 8.37 1.26
N PRO A 179 -3.39 7.11 1.69
CA PRO A 179 -2.40 6.82 2.73
C PRO A 179 -1.07 7.54 2.50
N PRO A 180 -0.48 8.22 3.49
CA PRO A 180 0.84 8.86 3.35
C PRO A 180 1.95 7.84 3.00
N ASN A 181 3.02 8.29 2.34
CA ASN A 181 4.19 7.44 2.10
C ASN A 181 4.80 6.94 3.41
N CYS A 182 5.23 5.70 3.46
CA CYS A 182 5.70 4.98 4.66
C CYS A 182 4.69 4.95 5.82
N SER A 183 3.41 5.27 5.61
CA SER A 183 2.41 5.08 6.65
C SER A 183 2.23 3.59 6.94
N VAL A 184 2.09 3.27 8.23
CA VAL A 184 1.93 1.92 8.77
C VAL A 184 0.52 1.78 9.33
N ASN A 185 -0.15 0.72 8.92
CA ASN A 185 -1.44 0.30 9.47
C ASN A 185 -1.22 -1.03 10.18
N VAL A 186 -1.73 -1.16 11.41
CA VAL A 186 -1.59 -2.40 12.19
C VAL A 186 -2.95 -3.05 12.32
N VAL A 187 -3.05 -4.29 11.84
CA VAL A 187 -4.28 -5.08 11.90
C VAL A 187 -4.01 -6.35 12.70
N GLU A 188 -4.89 -6.66 13.63
CA GLU A 188 -4.92 -7.94 14.33
C GLU A 188 -6.00 -8.83 13.75
N VAL A 189 -5.65 -10.07 13.46
CA VAL A 189 -6.60 -11.08 12.95
C VAL A 189 -6.66 -12.23 13.94
N THR A 190 -7.85 -12.51 14.45
CA THR A 190 -8.15 -13.61 15.38
C THR A 190 -9.38 -14.35 14.89
N ASP A 191 -9.26 -15.66 14.66
CA ASP A 191 -10.36 -16.52 14.18
C ASP A 191 -11.04 -15.98 12.91
N GLY A 192 -10.24 -15.46 11.98
CA GLY A 192 -10.72 -14.88 10.71
C GLY A 192 -11.35 -13.47 10.83
N GLN A 193 -11.42 -12.91 12.03
CA GLN A 193 -11.91 -11.54 12.26
C GLN A 193 -10.75 -10.57 12.35
N ALA A 194 -10.82 -9.48 11.59
CA ALA A 194 -9.79 -8.45 11.52
C ALA A 194 -10.21 -7.18 12.28
N VAL A 195 -9.28 -6.63 13.05
CA VAL A 195 -9.46 -5.37 13.80
C VAL A 195 -8.29 -4.44 13.51
N LEU A 196 -8.57 -3.22 13.10
CA LEU A 196 -7.56 -2.18 12.91
C LEU A 196 -7.13 -1.62 14.26
N LEU A 197 -5.83 -1.75 14.59
CA LEU A 197 -5.26 -1.27 15.87
C LEU A 197 -4.57 0.08 15.72
N GLU A 198 -3.89 0.33 14.59
CA GLU A 198 -3.26 1.61 14.24
C GLU A 198 -3.59 1.95 12.79
N ASP A 199 -3.86 3.22 12.50
CA ASP A 199 -4.22 3.72 11.18
C ASP A 199 -3.27 4.83 10.75
N TYR A 200 -2.63 4.67 9.58
CA TYR A 200 -1.75 5.65 8.90
C TYR A 200 -0.65 6.28 9.73
N LYS A 201 -0.08 5.57 10.67
CA LYS A 201 1.01 6.09 11.48
C LYS A 201 2.29 6.28 10.65
N VAL A 202 2.80 7.49 10.65
CA VAL A 202 4.09 7.85 10.01
C VAL A 202 5.12 8.10 11.11
N TYR A 203 6.28 7.47 10.98
CA TYR A 203 7.42 7.63 11.87
C TYR A 203 8.43 8.61 11.24
N ALA A 204 8.29 9.93 11.54
CA ALA A 204 9.10 11.01 10.96
C ALA A 204 10.31 11.39 11.84
#